data_34149a28327a34356b21de95555829ad
#
_entry.id   34149a28327a34356b21de95555829ad
#
_cell.length_a   1.000
_cell.length_b   1.000
_cell.length_c   1.000
_cell.angle_alpha   90.00
_cell.angle_beta   90.00
_cell.angle_gamma   90.00
#
_symmetry.space_group_name_H-M   'P 1'
#
loop_
_entity.id
_entity.type
_entity.pdbx_description
1 polymer ?
#
loop_
_entity_poly.entity_id
_entity_poly.type
_entity_poly.pdbx_seq_one_letter_code
_entity_poly.pdbx_strand_id
1 'polypeptide(L)'
;EGIDADIQKGGEFNVAYTPAQEARIRSFAASEQQWAHTDLELLEASAATEKINVAHTRAAVWHPHCARIQPAKLAAGLADAVERLGVEIYERTRAVEIAPHRVRTTHGTVSADIVVRATEGFTANLAGLHRLWLPMNSSLIATEPLSSEVWDELNWSQGETLGDFAHVYMYAQRTADDRIAIGGRGVPYKFGSKTDTDGQTPAVTVETLSEIMHRFFPATRGAEIDHVWSGVLGVPRDWAATVGLDRQTGLAWAGGYVGTGVAATNLAGRTLTDLILERDTA
;
A
#
# COMPACT_ATOMS: atom_id res chain seq x y z
N GLU A 1 0.98 4.19 20.98
CA GLU A 1 0.79 2.80 21.40
C GLU A 1 2.14 2.05 21.59
N GLY A 2 3.27 2.66 21.17
CA GLY A 2 4.59 2.06 21.30
C GLY A 2 4.83 0.85 20.38
N ILE A 3 4.16 0.81 19.24
CA ILE A 3 4.31 -0.28 18.26
C ILE A 3 5.63 -0.12 17.52
N ASP A 4 6.51 -1.11 17.65
CA ASP A 4 7.73 -1.20 16.86
C ASP A 4 7.41 -1.82 15.49
N ALA A 5 7.34 -0.99 14.46
CA ALA A 5 7.06 -1.39 13.09
C ALA A 5 8.20 -0.97 12.12
N ASP A 6 9.44 -0.90 12.61
CA ASP A 6 10.63 -0.52 11.83
C ASP A 6 10.45 0.82 11.10
N ILE A 7 9.72 1.76 11.70
CA ILE A 7 9.38 3.03 11.06
C ILE A 7 10.63 3.88 10.89
N GLN A 8 10.94 4.24 9.65
CA GLN A 8 12.02 5.16 9.32
C GLN A 8 11.52 6.23 8.34
N LYS A 9 11.60 7.49 8.74
CA LYS A 9 11.21 8.63 7.90
C LYS A 9 12.37 8.99 6.96
N GLY A 10 12.24 8.60 5.69
CA GLY A 10 13.24 8.87 4.63
C GLY A 10 12.67 9.67 3.46
N GLY A 11 11.36 9.84 3.44
CA GLY A 11 10.68 10.46 2.32
C GLY A 11 10.29 9.46 1.23
N GLU A 12 9.63 9.97 0.22
CA GLU A 12 9.27 9.25 -1.00
C GLU A 12 10.13 9.73 -2.16
N PHE A 13 10.70 8.80 -2.91
CA PHE A 13 11.57 9.06 -4.05
C PHE A 13 10.98 8.40 -5.29
N ASN A 14 10.61 9.18 -6.30
CA ASN A 14 10.06 8.65 -7.54
C ASN A 14 10.95 9.02 -8.71
N VAL A 15 11.29 8.01 -9.54
CA VAL A 15 12.21 8.17 -10.67
C VAL A 15 11.51 8.17 -12.03
N ALA A 16 12.11 8.87 -12.98
CA ALA A 16 11.80 8.78 -14.40
C ALA A 16 13.02 8.24 -15.15
N TYR A 17 12.86 7.18 -15.94
CA TYR A 17 13.95 6.55 -16.70
C TYR A 17 13.69 6.52 -18.22
N THR A 18 12.52 6.99 -18.66
CA THR A 18 12.22 7.19 -20.09
C THR A 18 11.88 8.66 -20.36
N PRO A 19 12.03 9.15 -21.62
CA PRO A 19 11.65 10.52 -21.96
C PRO A 19 10.19 10.87 -21.64
N ALA A 20 9.27 9.90 -21.82
CA ALA A 20 7.85 10.11 -21.50
C ALA A 20 7.61 10.22 -19.98
N GLN A 21 8.31 9.44 -19.17
CA GLN A 21 8.24 9.57 -17.72
C GLN A 21 8.89 10.86 -17.24
N GLU A 22 10.01 11.28 -17.86
CA GLU A 22 10.66 12.56 -17.56
C GLU A 22 9.71 13.74 -17.82
N ALA A 23 9.02 13.75 -18.95
CA ALA A 23 8.03 14.78 -19.25
C ALA A 23 6.91 14.82 -18.18
N ARG A 24 6.41 13.65 -17.75
CA ARG A 24 5.37 13.57 -16.71
C ARG A 24 5.86 14.04 -15.35
N ILE A 25 7.04 13.60 -14.90
CA ILE A 25 7.57 13.97 -13.59
C ILE A 25 7.85 15.47 -13.48
N ARG A 26 8.36 16.08 -14.58
CA ARG A 26 8.57 17.54 -14.65
C ARG A 26 7.24 18.31 -14.64
N SER A 27 6.23 17.82 -15.35
CA SER A 27 4.88 18.39 -15.32
C SER A 27 4.25 18.27 -13.94
N PHE A 28 4.41 17.14 -13.28
CA PHE A 28 3.95 16.91 -11.91
C PHE A 28 4.63 17.87 -10.93
N ALA A 29 5.96 17.96 -10.95
CA ALA A 29 6.70 18.89 -10.10
C ALA A 29 6.27 20.35 -10.32
N ALA A 30 6.05 20.76 -11.57
CA ALA A 30 5.57 22.09 -11.89
C ALA A 30 4.14 22.35 -11.35
N SER A 31 3.26 21.33 -11.34
CA SER A 31 1.93 21.46 -10.75
C SER A 31 1.98 21.56 -9.24
N GLU A 32 2.87 20.86 -8.57
CA GLU A 32 3.04 20.92 -7.11
C GLU A 32 3.56 22.29 -6.65
N GLN A 33 4.39 22.95 -7.45
CA GLN A 33 4.88 24.30 -7.16
C GLN A 33 3.79 25.40 -7.16
N GLN A 34 2.57 25.08 -7.59
CA GLN A 34 1.43 26.00 -7.50
C GLN A 34 0.85 26.09 -6.07
N TRP A 35 1.15 25.11 -5.22
CA TRP A 35 0.73 25.11 -3.83
C TRP A 35 1.65 25.99 -2.99
N ALA A 36 1.07 26.76 -2.07
CA ALA A 36 1.83 27.71 -1.24
C ALA A 36 2.87 27.02 -0.32
N HIS A 37 2.65 25.75 -0.01
CA HIS A 37 3.52 24.97 0.87
C HIS A 37 3.72 23.58 0.26
N THR A 38 4.74 23.45 -0.58
CA THR A 38 5.20 22.15 -1.07
C THR A 38 6.65 21.96 -0.69
N ASP A 39 6.96 20.77 -0.15
CA ASP A 39 8.32 20.33 0.15
C ASP A 39 8.85 19.38 -0.93
N LEU A 40 8.15 19.32 -2.08
CA LEU A 40 8.56 18.47 -3.21
C LEU A 40 9.78 19.09 -3.89
N GLU A 41 10.83 18.30 -4.07
CA GLU A 41 12.04 18.65 -4.79
C GLU A 41 12.10 17.89 -6.12
N LEU A 42 12.31 18.62 -7.22
CA LEU A 42 12.68 18.03 -8.51
C LEU A 42 14.21 17.89 -8.57
N LEU A 43 14.69 16.69 -8.80
CA LEU A 43 16.09 16.35 -8.87
C LEU A 43 16.49 16.01 -10.31
N GLU A 44 17.57 16.62 -10.79
CA GLU A 44 18.21 16.21 -12.06
C GLU A 44 18.94 14.88 -11.90
N ALA A 45 19.28 14.22 -12.99
CA ALA A 45 19.81 12.87 -13.00
C ALA A 45 21.00 12.64 -12.04
N SER A 46 21.95 13.58 -11.96
CA SER A 46 23.12 13.46 -11.07
C SER A 46 22.71 13.46 -9.60
N ALA A 47 21.94 14.48 -9.18
CA ALA A 47 21.45 14.59 -7.80
C ALA A 47 20.53 13.43 -7.40
N ALA A 48 19.72 12.95 -8.34
CA ALA A 48 18.88 11.78 -8.12
C ALA A 48 19.72 10.51 -7.89
N THR A 49 20.78 10.29 -8.68
CA THR A 49 21.67 9.13 -8.57
C THR A 49 22.54 9.18 -7.31
N GLU A 50 22.90 10.38 -6.84
CA GLU A 50 23.58 10.58 -5.56
C GLU A 50 22.69 10.20 -4.37
N LYS A 51 21.38 10.33 -4.50
CA LYS A 51 20.44 9.98 -3.44
C LYS A 51 20.10 8.47 -3.45
N ILE A 52 19.69 7.95 -4.59
CA ILE A 52 19.51 6.50 -4.83
C ILE A 52 20.00 6.20 -6.24
N ASN A 53 20.97 5.31 -6.37
CA ASN A 53 21.55 4.94 -7.65
C ASN A 53 20.64 3.97 -8.44
N VAL A 54 19.60 4.52 -9.04
CA VAL A 54 18.72 3.77 -9.95
C VAL A 54 19.24 3.90 -11.37
N ALA A 55 19.47 2.77 -12.04
CA ALA A 55 19.99 2.77 -13.40
C ALA A 55 19.09 3.53 -14.39
N HIS A 56 19.72 4.24 -15.33
CA HIS A 56 19.05 5.02 -16.37
C HIS A 56 18.17 6.19 -15.87
N THR A 57 18.34 6.63 -14.64
CA THR A 57 17.63 7.80 -14.09
C THR A 57 17.86 9.04 -14.94
N ARG A 58 16.78 9.72 -15.33
CA ARG A 58 16.78 10.98 -16.10
C ARG A 58 16.38 12.17 -15.23
N ALA A 59 15.45 11.96 -14.31
CA ALA A 59 15.02 12.92 -13.30
C ALA A 59 14.34 12.13 -12.17
N ALA A 60 14.22 12.77 -11.00
CA ALA A 60 13.43 12.25 -9.90
C ALA A 60 12.68 13.38 -9.19
N VAL A 61 11.67 13.03 -8.41
CA VAL A 61 11.12 13.90 -7.37
C VAL A 61 11.32 13.24 -6.02
N TRP A 62 11.59 14.05 -5.02
CA TRP A 62 11.68 13.62 -3.63
C TRP A 62 10.75 14.44 -2.75
N HIS A 63 10.08 13.78 -1.82
CA HIS A 63 9.15 14.38 -0.86
C HIS A 63 9.45 13.87 0.56
N PRO A 64 9.70 14.74 1.56
CA PRO A 64 10.24 14.31 2.87
C PRO A 64 9.21 13.65 3.80
N HIS A 65 7.92 13.74 3.49
CA HIS A 65 6.84 13.38 4.42
C HIS A 65 6.35 11.93 4.29
N CYS A 66 7.22 11.03 3.87
CA CYS A 66 6.94 9.60 3.82
C CYS A 66 7.88 8.82 4.74
N ALA A 67 7.45 7.65 5.18
CA ALA A 67 8.25 6.73 5.97
C ALA A 67 8.08 5.31 5.43
N ARG A 68 9.17 4.56 5.40
CA ARG A 68 9.06 3.10 5.26
C ARG A 68 8.57 2.49 6.56
N ILE A 69 7.86 1.39 6.47
CA ILE A 69 7.41 0.60 7.62
C ILE A 69 7.48 -0.90 7.31
N GLN A 70 7.38 -1.72 8.35
CA GLN A 70 7.08 -3.14 8.24
C GLN A 70 5.57 -3.34 8.51
N PRO A 71 4.75 -3.57 7.46
CA PRO A 71 3.29 -3.54 7.58
C PRO A 71 2.71 -4.62 8.49
N ALA A 72 3.31 -5.82 8.50
CA ALA A 72 2.84 -6.91 9.34
C ALA A 72 3.08 -6.63 10.82
N LYS A 73 4.23 -6.02 11.18
CA LYS A 73 4.51 -5.58 12.56
C LYS A 73 3.51 -4.50 13.00
N LEU A 74 3.19 -3.56 12.10
CA LEU A 74 2.18 -2.53 12.41
C LEU A 74 0.80 -3.16 12.64
N ALA A 75 0.36 -4.07 11.77
CA ALA A 75 -0.94 -4.71 11.87
C ALA A 75 -1.04 -5.57 13.15
N ALA A 76 -0.02 -6.38 13.46
CA ALA A 76 0.03 -7.18 14.68
C ALA A 76 0.02 -6.29 15.93
N GLY A 77 0.85 -5.25 15.98
CA GLY A 77 0.89 -4.34 17.11
C GLY A 77 -0.42 -3.56 17.32
N LEU A 78 -1.15 -3.25 16.24
CA LEU A 78 -2.50 -2.67 16.34
C LEU A 78 -3.51 -3.69 16.88
N ALA A 79 -3.44 -4.95 16.45
CA ALA A 79 -4.27 -6.01 17.00
C ALA A 79 -4.05 -6.17 18.52
N ASP A 80 -2.80 -6.30 18.94
CA ASP A 80 -2.45 -6.36 20.37
C ASP A 80 -2.95 -5.14 21.15
N ALA A 81 -2.88 -3.95 20.54
CA ALA A 81 -3.33 -2.71 21.19
C ALA A 81 -4.84 -2.69 21.40
N VAL A 82 -5.63 -3.10 20.42
CA VAL A 82 -7.10 -3.10 20.55
C VAL A 82 -7.58 -4.23 21.47
N GLU A 83 -6.91 -5.39 21.49
CA GLU A 83 -7.20 -6.48 22.45
C GLU A 83 -6.95 -6.03 23.88
N ARG A 84 -5.87 -5.29 24.16
CA ARG A 84 -5.63 -4.69 25.48
C ARG A 84 -6.72 -3.70 25.90
N LEU A 85 -7.44 -3.12 24.95
CA LEU A 85 -8.60 -2.25 25.19
C LEU A 85 -9.91 -3.03 25.32
N GLY A 86 -9.88 -4.36 25.25
CA GLY A 86 -11.03 -5.24 25.42
C GLY A 86 -11.79 -5.55 24.14
N VAL A 87 -11.21 -5.26 22.96
CA VAL A 87 -11.79 -5.68 21.68
C VAL A 87 -11.50 -7.16 21.47
N GLU A 88 -12.52 -7.93 21.10
CA GLU A 88 -12.37 -9.34 20.75
C GLU A 88 -12.09 -9.47 19.23
N ILE A 89 -11.02 -10.18 18.88
CA ILE A 89 -10.65 -10.48 17.49
C ILE A 89 -10.90 -11.96 17.21
N TYR A 90 -11.71 -12.24 16.20
CA TYR A 90 -12.02 -13.60 15.76
C TYR A 90 -11.37 -13.89 14.42
N GLU A 91 -10.16 -14.42 14.43
CA GLU A 91 -9.48 -14.90 13.23
C GLU A 91 -10.18 -16.12 12.61
N ARG A 92 -9.89 -16.42 11.34
CA ARG A 92 -10.48 -17.54 10.58
C ARG A 92 -12.01 -17.56 10.59
N THR A 93 -12.62 -16.44 10.92
CA THR A 93 -14.07 -16.27 11.03
C THR A 93 -14.55 -15.38 9.88
N ARG A 94 -14.72 -15.98 8.71
CA ARG A 94 -15.06 -15.26 7.47
C ARG A 94 -16.47 -14.71 7.51
N ALA A 95 -16.62 -13.39 7.32
CA ALA A 95 -17.90 -12.76 7.05
C ALA A 95 -18.38 -13.16 5.65
N VAL A 96 -19.60 -13.70 5.55
CA VAL A 96 -20.21 -14.14 4.28
C VAL A 96 -21.37 -13.27 3.85
N GLU A 97 -21.96 -12.53 4.81
CA GLU A 97 -23.07 -11.60 4.54
C GLU A 97 -23.03 -10.48 5.59
N ILE A 98 -23.25 -9.25 5.14
CA ILE A 98 -23.40 -8.07 5.98
C ILE A 98 -24.79 -7.50 5.73
N ALA A 99 -25.55 -7.30 6.80
CA ALA A 99 -26.89 -6.71 6.78
C ALA A 99 -27.03 -5.70 7.93
N PRO A 100 -28.06 -4.85 7.96
CA PRO A 100 -28.33 -3.98 9.08
C PRO A 100 -28.27 -4.73 10.41
N HIS A 101 -27.46 -4.22 11.35
CA HIS A 101 -27.28 -4.75 12.70
C HIS A 101 -26.78 -6.20 12.78
N ARG A 102 -26.30 -6.80 11.68
CA ARG A 102 -25.97 -8.23 11.66
C ARG A 102 -24.86 -8.56 10.67
N VAL A 103 -23.95 -9.43 11.10
CA VAL A 103 -22.94 -10.08 10.24
C VAL A 103 -23.10 -11.59 10.38
N ARG A 104 -23.33 -12.28 9.26
CA ARG A 104 -23.28 -13.73 9.20
C ARG A 104 -21.88 -14.17 8.82
N THR A 105 -21.30 -15.07 9.60
CA THR A 105 -19.96 -15.62 9.39
C THR A 105 -20.02 -17.13 9.12
N THR A 106 -18.85 -17.72 8.84
CA THR A 106 -18.71 -19.17 8.71
C THR A 106 -18.98 -19.95 9.99
N HIS A 107 -18.95 -19.29 11.16
CA HIS A 107 -19.10 -19.93 12.47
C HIS A 107 -20.34 -19.51 13.25
N GLY A 108 -21.06 -18.52 12.77
CA GLY A 108 -22.25 -18.00 13.47
C GLY A 108 -22.67 -16.63 13.00
N THR A 109 -23.48 -15.98 13.81
CA THR A 109 -24.00 -14.63 13.55
C THR A 109 -23.61 -13.70 14.68
N VAL A 110 -23.10 -12.52 14.32
CA VAL A 110 -22.82 -11.42 15.24
C VAL A 110 -23.89 -10.35 15.04
N SER A 111 -24.45 -9.83 16.11
CA SER A 111 -25.39 -8.70 16.11
C SER A 111 -24.76 -7.51 16.83
N ALA A 112 -24.94 -6.32 16.27
CA ALA A 112 -24.43 -5.07 16.85
C ALA A 112 -25.29 -3.89 16.37
N ASP A 113 -25.34 -2.81 17.15
CA ASP A 113 -26.05 -1.59 16.77
C ASP A 113 -25.43 -0.96 15.51
N ILE A 114 -24.09 -1.04 15.41
CA ILE A 114 -23.34 -0.56 14.25
C ILE A 114 -22.45 -1.67 13.72
N VAL A 115 -22.52 -1.90 12.41
CA VAL A 115 -21.70 -2.86 11.68
C VAL A 115 -20.77 -2.12 10.73
N VAL A 116 -19.47 -2.18 11.00
CA VAL A 116 -18.44 -1.53 10.18
C VAL A 116 -17.89 -2.50 9.15
N ARG A 117 -18.02 -2.17 7.86
CA ARG A 117 -17.39 -2.89 6.76
C ARG A 117 -16.05 -2.24 6.43
N ALA A 118 -14.95 -2.92 6.76
CA ALA A 118 -13.58 -2.52 6.46
C ALA A 118 -12.84 -3.65 5.70
N THR A 119 -13.51 -4.24 4.69
CA THR A 119 -13.08 -5.46 4.00
C THR A 119 -12.28 -5.21 2.73
N GLU A 120 -11.98 -3.95 2.40
CA GLU A 120 -11.16 -3.53 1.27
C GLU A 120 -11.45 -4.34 -0.02
N GLY A 121 -10.44 -4.82 -0.72
CA GLY A 121 -10.60 -5.62 -1.94
C GLY A 121 -11.44 -6.88 -1.78
N PHE A 122 -11.52 -7.45 -0.58
CA PHE A 122 -12.36 -8.61 -0.28
C PHE A 122 -13.86 -8.28 -0.20
N THR A 123 -14.23 -7.00 -0.25
CA THR A 123 -15.62 -6.56 -0.40
C THR A 123 -16.31 -7.23 -1.60
N ALA A 124 -15.56 -7.49 -2.67
CA ALA A 124 -16.07 -8.19 -3.86
C ALA A 124 -16.57 -9.62 -3.58
N ASN A 125 -16.17 -10.23 -2.47
CA ASN A 125 -16.59 -11.58 -2.07
C ASN A 125 -17.85 -11.60 -1.19
N LEU A 126 -18.37 -10.43 -0.81
CA LEU A 126 -19.58 -10.32 0.01
C LEU A 126 -20.84 -10.33 -0.86
N ALA A 127 -21.87 -11.03 -0.38
CA ALA A 127 -23.15 -11.10 -1.07
C ALA A 127 -23.74 -9.69 -1.31
N GLY A 128 -24.14 -9.40 -2.55
CA GLY A 128 -24.69 -8.10 -2.95
C GLY A 128 -23.66 -6.99 -3.19
N LEU A 129 -22.38 -7.18 -2.83
CA LEU A 129 -21.33 -6.14 -2.93
C LEU A 129 -20.27 -6.42 -4.00
N HIS A 130 -20.46 -7.46 -4.82
CA HIS A 130 -19.50 -7.92 -5.84
C HIS A 130 -19.02 -6.83 -6.81
N ARG A 131 -19.84 -5.81 -7.09
CA ARG A 131 -19.53 -4.72 -8.03
C ARG A 131 -19.34 -3.36 -7.36
N LEU A 132 -19.26 -3.33 -6.04
CA LEU A 132 -19.09 -2.07 -5.31
C LEU A 132 -17.71 -1.47 -5.56
N TRP A 133 -16.68 -2.30 -5.42
CA TRP A 133 -15.29 -1.95 -5.72
C TRP A 133 -14.66 -2.98 -6.64
N LEU A 134 -13.75 -2.52 -7.50
CA LEU A 134 -12.95 -3.41 -8.34
C LEU A 134 -11.82 -4.01 -7.50
N PRO A 135 -11.75 -5.34 -7.33
CA PRO A 135 -10.61 -5.95 -6.68
C PRO A 135 -9.41 -5.93 -7.64
N MET A 136 -8.35 -5.24 -7.25
CA MET A 136 -7.09 -5.19 -7.98
C MET A 136 -6.01 -5.93 -7.22
N ASN A 137 -5.48 -6.99 -7.83
CA ASN A 137 -4.39 -7.76 -7.25
C ASN A 137 -3.08 -6.97 -7.37
N SER A 138 -2.28 -6.99 -6.31
CA SER A 138 -0.96 -6.39 -6.25
C SER A 138 -0.01 -7.37 -5.61
N SER A 139 1.19 -7.51 -6.17
CA SER A 139 2.15 -8.52 -5.77
C SER A 139 3.47 -7.89 -5.38
N LEU A 140 4.16 -8.52 -4.45
CA LEU A 140 5.49 -8.15 -4.00
C LEU A 140 6.42 -9.36 -4.01
N ILE A 141 7.69 -9.07 -4.23
CA ILE A 141 8.80 -9.98 -3.98
C ILE A 141 9.77 -9.30 -3.01
N ALA A 142 10.51 -10.10 -2.25
CA ALA A 142 11.64 -9.60 -1.46
C ALA A 142 12.86 -10.49 -1.71
N THR A 143 14.02 -9.84 -1.83
CA THR A 143 15.30 -10.54 -1.96
C THR A 143 15.69 -11.20 -0.65
N GLU A 144 16.69 -12.07 -0.69
CA GLU A 144 17.53 -12.35 0.46
C GLU A 144 18.17 -11.05 1.00
N PRO A 145 18.73 -11.02 2.23
CA PRO A 145 19.51 -9.87 2.69
C PRO A 145 20.69 -9.62 1.76
N LEU A 146 20.81 -8.38 1.27
CA LEU A 146 21.88 -8.00 0.35
C LEU A 146 23.13 -7.59 1.11
N SER A 147 24.30 -7.78 0.48
CA SER A 147 25.58 -7.42 1.09
C SER A 147 25.78 -5.90 1.18
N SER A 148 26.70 -5.48 2.03
CA SER A 148 27.08 -4.06 2.19
C SER A 148 27.59 -3.45 0.89
N GLU A 149 28.32 -4.22 0.08
CA GLU A 149 28.84 -3.76 -1.21
C GLU A 149 27.71 -3.41 -2.20
N VAL A 150 26.63 -4.18 -2.20
CA VAL A 150 25.45 -3.88 -3.02
C VAL A 150 24.79 -2.59 -2.52
N TRP A 151 24.60 -2.43 -1.22
CA TRP A 151 24.01 -1.22 -0.65
C TRP A 151 24.87 0.02 -0.86
N ASP A 152 26.18 -0.10 -0.80
CA ASP A 152 27.12 0.98 -1.12
C ASP A 152 27.00 1.41 -2.60
N GLU A 153 26.83 0.45 -3.54
CA GLU A 153 26.58 0.75 -4.95
C GLU A 153 25.23 1.44 -5.16
N LEU A 154 24.19 0.99 -4.44
CA LEU A 154 22.84 1.54 -4.57
C LEU A 154 22.69 2.92 -3.90
N ASN A 155 23.53 3.26 -2.95
CA ASN A 155 23.46 4.49 -2.15
C ASN A 155 22.09 4.74 -1.48
N TRP A 156 21.34 3.68 -1.19
CA TRP A 156 19.98 3.74 -0.66
C TRP A 156 19.98 3.50 0.85
N SER A 157 20.19 4.54 1.65
CA SER A 157 20.51 4.40 3.07
C SER A 157 19.59 5.14 4.05
N GLN A 158 18.76 6.09 3.56
CA GLN A 158 18.01 6.99 4.44
C GLN A 158 16.59 6.49 4.76
N GLY A 159 16.19 5.32 4.24
CA GLY A 159 14.86 4.75 4.46
C GLY A 159 13.79 5.34 3.54
N GLU A 160 14.19 5.88 2.41
CA GLU A 160 13.27 6.34 1.38
C GLU A 160 12.43 5.17 0.85
N THR A 161 11.17 5.45 0.56
CA THR A 161 10.36 4.60 -0.33
C THR A 161 10.63 5.00 -1.78
N LEU A 162 10.66 4.03 -2.68
CA LEU A 162 10.97 4.26 -4.09
C LEU A 162 9.78 3.90 -4.96
N GLY A 163 9.50 4.75 -5.93
CA GLY A 163 8.55 4.51 -7.01
C GLY A 163 9.09 4.95 -8.37
N ASP A 164 8.33 4.68 -9.43
CA ASP A 164 8.61 5.21 -10.76
C ASP A 164 7.39 5.94 -11.35
N PHE A 165 7.62 6.70 -12.43
CA PHE A 165 6.59 7.46 -13.13
C PHE A 165 5.97 6.68 -14.31
N ALA A 166 5.94 5.35 -14.25
CA ALA A 166 5.18 4.54 -15.20
C ALA A 166 3.68 4.60 -14.91
N HIS A 167 2.82 4.35 -15.92
CA HIS A 167 1.38 4.24 -15.70
C HIS A 167 1.00 3.02 -14.84
N VAL A 168 1.72 1.92 -15.05
CA VAL A 168 1.70 0.76 -14.16
C VAL A 168 3.04 0.80 -13.42
N TYR A 169 3.04 1.55 -12.33
CA TYR A 169 4.24 1.84 -11.57
C TYR A 169 4.67 0.68 -10.67
N MET A 170 5.96 0.60 -10.42
CA MET A 170 6.52 -0.21 -9.34
C MET A 170 6.65 0.63 -8.06
N TYR A 171 6.77 -0.05 -6.93
CA TYR A 171 7.10 0.56 -5.65
C TYR A 171 8.06 -0.36 -4.90
N ALA A 172 9.00 0.21 -4.18
CA ALA A 172 10.02 -0.55 -3.47
C ALA A 172 10.48 0.15 -2.20
N GLN A 173 11.08 -0.62 -1.31
CA GLN A 173 11.79 -0.11 -0.13
C GLN A 173 12.96 -1.03 0.23
N ARG A 174 13.99 -0.46 0.85
CA ARG A 174 14.98 -1.22 1.62
C ARG A 174 14.35 -1.56 2.96
N THR A 175 14.31 -2.84 3.32
CA THR A 175 13.78 -3.30 4.60
C THR A 175 14.78 -3.08 5.75
N ALA A 176 14.35 -3.25 6.99
CA ALA A 176 15.24 -3.10 8.15
C ALA A 176 16.32 -4.20 8.25
N ASP A 177 16.11 -5.33 7.57
CA ASP A 177 17.01 -6.47 7.48
C ASP A 177 17.73 -6.56 6.11
N ASP A 178 17.92 -5.39 5.46
CA ASP A 178 18.73 -5.22 4.26
C ASP A 178 18.28 -6.01 3.02
N ARG A 179 16.97 -6.11 2.82
CA ARG A 179 16.36 -6.67 1.60
C ARG A 179 15.80 -5.55 0.73
N ILE A 180 15.65 -5.82 -0.56
CA ILE A 180 14.76 -5.02 -1.42
C ILE A 180 13.40 -5.70 -1.45
N ALA A 181 12.38 -5.05 -0.89
CA ALA A 181 10.99 -5.40 -1.13
C ALA A 181 10.48 -4.55 -2.30
N ILE A 182 10.08 -5.19 -3.41
CA ILE A 182 9.59 -4.51 -4.60
C ILE A 182 8.26 -5.10 -5.05
N GLY A 183 7.34 -4.24 -5.41
CA GLY A 183 6.00 -4.61 -5.84
C GLY A 183 5.54 -3.89 -7.09
N GLY A 184 4.47 -4.43 -7.65
CA GLY A 184 3.80 -3.89 -8.81
C GLY A 184 2.49 -4.63 -9.06
N ARG A 185 1.72 -4.13 -10.01
CA ARG A 185 0.37 -4.66 -10.22
C ARG A 185 0.32 -5.99 -10.95
N GLY A 186 1.39 -6.40 -11.67
CA GLY A 186 1.40 -7.63 -12.46
C GLY A 186 0.16 -7.74 -13.38
N VAL A 187 -0.69 -8.74 -13.17
CA VAL A 187 -2.04 -8.84 -13.78
C VAL A 187 -3.06 -8.35 -12.77
N PRO A 188 -3.40 -7.04 -12.75
CA PRO A 188 -4.09 -6.43 -11.62
C PRO A 188 -5.55 -6.88 -11.52
N TYR A 189 -6.22 -7.16 -12.63
CA TYR A 189 -7.63 -7.55 -12.65
C TYR A 189 -7.83 -8.96 -13.20
N LYS A 190 -8.55 -9.78 -12.45
CA LYS A 190 -9.03 -11.10 -12.91
C LYS A 190 -10.49 -11.01 -13.31
N PHE A 191 -10.81 -11.48 -14.52
CA PHE A 191 -12.19 -11.44 -15.05
C PHE A 191 -13.19 -12.04 -14.05
N GLY A 192 -14.32 -11.35 -13.88
CA GLY A 192 -15.35 -11.71 -12.91
C GLY A 192 -15.03 -11.25 -11.47
N SER A 193 -14.21 -10.22 -11.29
CA SER A 193 -13.83 -9.65 -9.99
C SER A 193 -13.30 -10.70 -9.01
N LYS A 194 -12.49 -11.63 -9.52
CA LYS A 194 -11.86 -12.67 -8.70
C LYS A 194 -10.69 -12.07 -7.93
N THR A 195 -10.64 -12.36 -6.65
CA THR A 195 -9.49 -12.05 -5.80
C THR A 195 -8.44 -13.16 -5.90
N ASP A 196 -7.19 -12.86 -5.55
CA ASP A 196 -6.17 -13.88 -5.38
C ASP A 196 -6.55 -14.83 -4.24
N THR A 197 -6.20 -16.09 -4.39
CA THR A 197 -6.46 -17.12 -3.40
C THR A 197 -5.22 -17.24 -2.51
N ASP A 198 -5.41 -17.05 -1.21
CA ASP A 198 -4.38 -17.28 -0.17
C ASP A 198 -3.08 -16.48 -0.38
N GLY A 199 -3.15 -15.32 -1.04
CA GLY A 199 -2.00 -14.45 -1.28
C GLY A 199 -0.96 -15.00 -2.27
N GLN A 200 -1.31 -16.01 -3.05
CA GLN A 200 -0.40 -16.61 -4.03
C GLN A 200 -0.07 -15.64 -5.17
N THR A 201 1.21 -15.55 -5.50
CA THR A 201 1.73 -14.76 -6.61
C THR A 201 2.01 -15.65 -7.81
N PRO A 202 1.48 -15.34 -9.01
CA PRO A 202 1.80 -16.07 -10.23
C PRO A 202 3.30 -16.00 -10.56
N ALA A 203 3.90 -17.10 -11.03
CA ALA A 203 5.32 -17.16 -11.38
C ALA A 203 5.72 -16.08 -12.39
N VAL A 204 4.89 -15.82 -13.41
CA VAL A 204 5.13 -14.75 -14.39
C VAL A 204 5.21 -13.36 -13.75
N THR A 205 4.49 -13.13 -12.66
CA THR A 205 4.57 -11.86 -11.92
C THR A 205 5.88 -11.77 -11.14
N VAL A 206 6.34 -12.87 -10.54
CA VAL A 206 7.63 -12.92 -9.86
C VAL A 206 8.77 -12.63 -10.85
N GLU A 207 8.77 -13.29 -12.01
CA GLU A 207 9.73 -13.05 -13.08
C GLU A 207 9.73 -11.57 -13.52
N THR A 208 8.55 -11.01 -13.79
CA THR A 208 8.42 -9.59 -14.20
C THR A 208 8.96 -8.62 -13.15
N LEU A 209 8.65 -8.83 -11.88
CA LEU A 209 9.15 -7.98 -10.79
C LEU A 209 10.66 -8.13 -10.62
N SER A 210 11.21 -9.34 -10.76
CA SER A 210 12.65 -9.60 -10.74
C SER A 210 13.37 -8.88 -11.90
N GLU A 211 12.81 -8.93 -13.10
CA GLU A 211 13.35 -8.21 -14.26
C GLU A 211 13.34 -6.69 -14.06
N ILE A 212 12.27 -6.15 -13.47
CA ILE A 212 12.17 -4.72 -13.11
C ILE A 212 13.27 -4.37 -12.09
N MET A 213 13.41 -5.17 -11.04
CA MET A 213 14.43 -4.97 -10.01
C MET A 213 15.84 -4.97 -10.60
N HIS A 214 16.20 -5.98 -11.42
CA HIS A 214 17.52 -6.09 -12.02
C HIS A 214 17.79 -4.99 -13.05
N ARG A 215 16.75 -4.44 -13.69
CA ARG A 215 16.88 -3.30 -14.61
C ARG A 215 17.19 -2.02 -13.83
N PHE A 216 16.56 -1.79 -12.69
CA PHE A 216 16.79 -0.62 -11.86
C PHE A 216 18.07 -0.73 -11.03
N PHE A 217 18.38 -1.93 -10.59
CA PHE A 217 19.50 -2.25 -9.71
C PHE A 217 20.33 -3.41 -10.29
N PRO A 218 21.21 -3.17 -11.28
CA PRO A 218 22.02 -4.24 -11.88
C PRO A 218 22.87 -5.03 -10.90
N ALA A 219 23.29 -4.42 -9.79
CA ALA A 219 24.04 -5.08 -8.72
C ALA A 219 23.25 -6.22 -8.02
N THR A 220 21.93 -6.28 -8.20
CA THR A 220 21.09 -7.33 -7.59
C THR A 220 20.97 -8.59 -8.44
N ARG A 221 21.62 -8.69 -9.61
CA ARG A 221 21.45 -9.80 -10.54
C ARG A 221 21.83 -11.19 -10.01
N GLY A 222 22.50 -11.29 -8.90
CA GLY A 222 22.83 -12.55 -8.25
C GLY A 222 21.97 -12.85 -7.02
N ALA A 223 21.09 -11.94 -6.64
CA ALA A 223 20.29 -12.08 -5.43
C ALA A 223 19.12 -13.06 -5.64
N GLU A 224 18.90 -13.96 -4.68
CA GLU A 224 17.76 -14.86 -4.65
C GLU A 224 16.49 -14.12 -4.18
N ILE A 225 15.33 -14.54 -4.69
CA ILE A 225 14.04 -14.10 -4.21
C ILE A 225 13.61 -15.03 -3.07
N ASP A 226 13.60 -14.48 -1.87
CA ASP A 226 13.37 -15.23 -0.63
C ASP A 226 11.87 -15.28 -0.25
N HIS A 227 11.14 -14.19 -0.53
CA HIS A 227 9.71 -14.10 -0.24
C HIS A 227 8.91 -13.57 -1.41
N VAL A 228 7.71 -14.12 -1.58
CA VAL A 228 6.71 -13.65 -2.56
C VAL A 228 5.33 -13.64 -1.92
N TRP A 229 4.55 -12.59 -2.14
CA TRP A 229 3.16 -12.51 -1.66
C TRP A 229 2.32 -11.60 -2.52
N SER A 230 1.01 -11.72 -2.39
CA SER A 230 0.03 -10.87 -3.06
C SER A 230 -1.04 -10.38 -2.10
N GLY A 231 -1.59 -9.22 -2.38
CA GLY A 231 -2.74 -8.65 -1.72
C GLY A 231 -3.78 -8.15 -2.72
N VAL A 232 -4.93 -7.75 -2.21
CA VAL A 232 -6.04 -7.27 -3.03
C VAL A 232 -6.45 -5.88 -2.57
N LEU A 233 -6.38 -4.91 -3.48
CA LEU A 233 -6.85 -3.55 -3.26
C LEU A 233 -8.31 -3.43 -3.67
N GLY A 234 -9.13 -2.70 -2.91
CA GLY A 234 -10.47 -2.29 -3.31
C GLY A 234 -10.41 -0.95 -4.04
N VAL A 235 -10.76 -0.93 -5.33
CA VAL A 235 -10.69 0.28 -6.14
C VAL A 235 -12.09 0.79 -6.45
N PRO A 236 -12.51 1.93 -5.86
CA PRO A 236 -13.73 2.62 -6.23
C PRO A 236 -13.65 3.14 -7.67
N ARG A 237 -14.81 3.39 -8.27
CA ARG A 237 -14.89 3.88 -9.66
C ARG A 237 -14.22 5.25 -9.86
N ASP A 238 -14.28 6.09 -8.86
CA ASP A 238 -13.72 7.46 -8.85
C ASP A 238 -12.30 7.52 -8.27
N TRP A 239 -11.74 6.37 -7.88
CA TRP A 239 -10.43 6.26 -7.23
C TRP A 239 -10.29 7.02 -5.90
N ALA A 240 -11.41 7.37 -5.27
CA ALA A 240 -11.45 8.10 -4.01
C ALA A 240 -11.76 7.18 -2.82
N ALA A 241 -11.00 7.31 -1.75
CA ALA A 241 -11.30 6.64 -0.50
C ALA A 241 -12.65 7.12 0.06
N THR A 242 -13.36 6.22 0.71
CA THR A 242 -14.69 6.51 1.25
C THR A 242 -14.82 6.10 2.71
N VAL A 243 -15.46 6.95 3.49
CA VAL A 243 -15.87 6.71 4.89
C VAL A 243 -17.31 7.15 5.03
N GLY A 244 -18.13 6.37 5.72
CA GLY A 244 -19.52 6.75 5.93
C GLY A 244 -20.24 5.89 6.96
N LEU A 245 -21.39 6.42 7.41
CA LEU A 245 -22.34 5.77 8.30
C LEU A 245 -23.77 6.07 7.83
N ASP A 246 -24.52 5.04 7.56
CA ASP A 246 -25.96 5.12 7.41
C ASP A 246 -26.63 4.88 8.75
N ARG A 247 -27.14 5.94 9.36
CA ARG A 247 -27.76 5.87 10.69
C ARG A 247 -29.07 5.10 10.74
N GLN A 248 -29.78 4.98 9.60
CA GLN A 248 -31.05 4.24 9.56
C GLN A 248 -30.82 2.73 9.63
N THR A 249 -29.74 2.27 9.01
CA THR A 249 -29.41 0.85 8.95
C THR A 249 -28.32 0.41 9.92
N GLY A 250 -27.61 1.35 10.56
CA GLY A 250 -26.44 1.07 11.38
C GLY A 250 -25.25 0.52 10.58
N LEU A 251 -25.27 0.64 9.24
CA LEU A 251 -24.17 0.21 8.41
C LEU A 251 -23.16 1.33 8.23
N ALA A 252 -21.90 1.03 8.54
CA ALA A 252 -20.78 1.92 8.36
C ALA A 252 -19.72 1.28 7.46
N TRP A 253 -18.88 2.10 6.86
CA TRP A 253 -17.81 1.61 5.99
C TRP A 253 -16.60 2.54 5.98
N ALA A 254 -15.44 1.94 5.74
CA ALA A 254 -14.20 2.64 5.43
C ALA A 254 -13.40 1.78 4.44
N GLY A 255 -12.78 2.40 3.44
CA GLY A 255 -11.96 1.68 2.47
C GLY A 255 -11.84 2.37 1.12
N GLY A 256 -11.36 1.63 0.12
CA GLY A 256 -11.13 2.14 -1.23
C GLY A 256 -9.88 3.01 -1.34
N TYR A 257 -8.84 2.70 -0.58
CA TYR A 257 -7.63 3.52 -0.44
C TYR A 257 -6.66 3.47 -1.62
N VAL A 258 -6.82 2.52 -2.53
CA VAL A 258 -6.06 2.38 -3.80
C VAL A 258 -4.53 2.47 -3.61
N GLY A 259 -4.00 1.83 -2.57
CA GLY A 259 -2.57 1.77 -2.27
C GLY A 259 -2.06 2.79 -1.24
N THR A 260 -2.85 3.80 -0.88
CA THR A 260 -2.46 4.80 0.14
C THR A 260 -2.96 4.47 1.55
N GLY A 261 -3.40 3.23 1.77
CA GLY A 261 -4.14 2.81 2.95
C GLY A 261 -3.43 2.99 4.29
N VAL A 262 -2.12 2.84 4.37
CA VAL A 262 -1.39 2.86 5.64
C VAL A 262 -1.63 4.17 6.42
N ALA A 263 -1.51 5.32 5.76
CA ALA A 263 -1.79 6.62 6.37
C ALA A 263 -3.29 6.96 6.40
N ALA A 264 -4.00 6.70 5.29
CA ALA A 264 -5.40 7.07 5.13
C ALA A 264 -6.34 6.32 6.08
N THR A 265 -6.03 5.08 6.48
CA THR A 265 -6.84 4.32 7.45
C THR A 265 -6.89 4.98 8.83
N ASN A 266 -5.82 5.67 9.24
CA ASN A 266 -5.83 6.41 10.51
C ASN A 266 -6.84 7.55 10.48
N LEU A 267 -6.84 8.35 9.41
CA LEU A 267 -7.82 9.42 9.23
C LEU A 267 -9.24 8.85 9.11
N ALA A 268 -9.42 7.81 8.30
CA ALA A 268 -10.72 7.15 8.13
C ALA A 268 -11.29 6.60 9.43
N GLY A 269 -10.44 5.97 10.27
CA GLY A 269 -10.84 5.45 11.58
C GLY A 269 -11.27 6.57 12.52
N ARG A 270 -10.56 7.69 12.55
CA ARG A 270 -10.93 8.86 13.35
C ARG A 270 -12.25 9.46 12.88
N THR A 271 -12.39 9.71 11.59
CA THR A 271 -13.63 10.22 10.99
C THR A 271 -14.82 9.29 11.30
N LEU A 272 -14.62 7.98 11.14
CA LEU A 272 -15.67 7.01 11.43
C LEU A 272 -16.06 7.00 12.93
N THR A 273 -15.08 7.13 13.81
CA THR A 273 -15.31 7.26 15.25
C THR A 273 -16.15 8.49 15.57
N ASP A 274 -15.83 9.63 14.96
CA ASP A 274 -16.58 10.87 15.16
C ASP A 274 -18.01 10.76 14.62
N LEU A 275 -18.19 10.14 13.44
CA LEU A 275 -19.52 9.85 12.91
C LEU A 275 -20.35 8.97 13.82
N ILE A 276 -19.76 7.92 14.41
CA ILE A 276 -20.43 6.97 15.31
C ILE A 276 -20.80 7.66 16.63
N LEU A 277 -19.90 8.46 17.17
CA LEU A 277 -20.07 9.12 18.46
C LEU A 277 -20.77 10.50 18.37
N GLU A 278 -21.25 10.88 17.19
CA GLU A 278 -21.92 12.17 16.92
C GLU A 278 -21.07 13.39 17.31
N ARG A 279 -19.78 13.31 17.00
CA ARG A 279 -18.85 14.41 17.20
C ARG A 279 -18.66 15.16 15.87
N ASP A 280 -18.28 16.45 15.96
CA ASP A 280 -17.87 17.19 14.76
C ASP A 280 -16.59 16.57 14.20
N THR A 281 -16.62 16.25 12.89
CA THR A 281 -15.43 15.78 12.18
C THR A 281 -14.64 17.00 11.70
N ALA A 282 -13.34 16.99 11.90
CA ALA A 282 -12.44 18.05 11.42
C ALA A 282 -12.20 17.93 9.91
#